data_23259be322fb8130e1c92e83468e3c99
#
_entry.id   23259be322fb8130e1c92e83468e3c99
#
_cell.length_a   1.000
_cell.length_b   1.000
_cell.length_c   1.000
_cell.angle_alpha   90.00
_cell.angle_beta   90.00
_cell.angle_gamma   90.00
#
_symmetry.space_group_name_H-M   'P 1'
#
loop_
_entity.id
_entity.type
_entity.pdbx_description
1 polymer ?
#
loop_
_entity_poly.entity_id
_entity_poly.type
_entity_poly.pdbx_seq_one_letter_code
_entity_poly.pdbx_strand_id
1 'polypeptide(L)'
;MNNILKSVNICTIGGGTGSSVLLRGLKDCADFLTAIVTVSDDGGSSGILRKELGVLPPGDFRNCVAALSDSESIIKELFDYRFDQGKSLKGHSLGNLLIAAMSDIAGNFEEGLYQSAKILGAKGTVLPSSLDDIVLQAKLTDGSLVNGESLIPLKKGKISSVHINPESAKGAVSAINALKKAELIIIGPGSLYTSIIPPLLVKDLINVIKESSALKIYICNVATQKGETDGYSVYYH
;
A
#
# COMPACT_ATOMS: atom_id res chain seq x y z
N MET A 1 12.34 -10.40 -27.80
CA MET A 1 12.68 -9.15 -27.09
C MET A 1 13.35 -9.55 -25.78
N ASN A 2 14.63 -9.22 -25.59
CA ASN A 2 15.28 -9.43 -24.28
C ASN A 2 14.53 -8.57 -23.26
N ASN A 3 13.88 -9.23 -22.34
CA ASN A 3 13.11 -8.52 -21.31
C ASN A 3 14.09 -8.02 -20.25
N ILE A 4 14.63 -6.83 -20.46
CA ILE A 4 15.64 -6.18 -19.60
C ILE A 4 15.19 -6.14 -18.14
N LEU A 5 13.89 -6.03 -17.89
CA LEU A 5 13.35 -5.95 -16.52
C LEU A 5 13.38 -7.28 -15.76
N LYS A 6 13.55 -8.43 -16.44
CA LYS A 6 13.55 -9.74 -15.77
C LYS A 6 14.64 -9.90 -14.74
N SER A 7 15.80 -9.31 -14.95
CA SER A 7 16.94 -9.41 -14.02
C SER A 7 17.07 -8.23 -13.07
N VAL A 8 16.19 -7.23 -13.16
CA VAL A 8 16.25 -6.00 -12.36
C VAL A 8 15.44 -6.17 -11.08
N ASN A 9 16.04 -5.78 -9.95
CA ASN A 9 15.36 -5.70 -8.66
C ASN A 9 14.48 -4.44 -8.62
N ILE A 10 13.17 -4.61 -8.74
CA ILE A 10 12.20 -3.53 -8.79
C ILE A 10 11.46 -3.42 -7.46
N CYS A 11 11.50 -2.23 -6.85
CA CYS A 11 10.65 -1.89 -5.72
C CYS A 11 9.60 -0.87 -6.15
N THR A 12 8.32 -1.14 -5.89
CA THR A 12 7.24 -0.16 -6.03
C THR A 12 6.81 0.36 -4.66
N ILE A 13 6.47 1.64 -4.56
CA ILE A 13 6.03 2.28 -3.31
C ILE A 13 4.68 2.93 -3.54
N GLY A 14 3.71 2.60 -2.68
CA GLY A 14 2.38 3.19 -2.76
C GLY A 14 1.31 2.38 -2.04
N GLY A 15 0.08 2.50 -2.51
CA GLY A 15 -1.09 1.80 -1.99
C GLY A 15 -2.27 1.94 -2.94
N GLY A 16 -3.42 1.40 -2.55
CA GLY A 16 -4.66 1.54 -3.29
C GLY A 16 -4.68 0.87 -4.66
N THR A 17 -5.66 1.30 -5.46
CA THR A 17 -5.92 0.72 -6.79
C THR A 17 -4.80 1.01 -7.80
N GLY A 18 -4.14 2.17 -7.70
CA GLY A 18 -3.07 2.55 -8.63
C GLY A 18 -1.90 1.58 -8.58
N SER A 19 -1.42 1.25 -7.39
CA SER A 19 -0.35 0.26 -7.17
C SER A 19 -0.73 -1.11 -7.75
N SER A 20 -1.95 -1.58 -7.53
CA SER A 20 -2.37 -2.89 -8.04
C SER A 20 -2.45 -2.95 -9.57
N VAL A 21 -2.78 -1.83 -10.25
CA VAL A 21 -2.75 -1.76 -11.72
C VAL A 21 -1.31 -1.85 -12.24
N LEU A 22 -0.39 -1.11 -11.63
CA LEU A 22 1.04 -1.17 -11.97
C LEU A 22 1.60 -2.58 -11.79
N LEU A 23 1.32 -3.23 -10.66
CA LEU A 23 1.80 -4.57 -10.35
C LEU A 23 1.31 -5.63 -11.35
N ARG A 24 0.05 -5.52 -11.81
CA ARG A 24 -0.47 -6.40 -12.89
C ARG A 24 0.34 -6.28 -14.19
N GLY A 25 0.78 -5.06 -14.53
CA GLY A 25 1.61 -4.85 -15.72
C GLY A 25 3.05 -5.34 -15.56
N LEU A 26 3.60 -5.26 -14.34
CA LEU A 26 4.99 -5.60 -14.08
C LEU A 26 5.22 -7.10 -13.81
N LYS A 27 4.25 -7.83 -13.26
CA LYS A 27 4.42 -9.21 -12.80
C LYS A 27 4.91 -10.19 -13.88
N ASP A 28 4.57 -9.94 -15.14
CA ASP A 28 4.99 -10.78 -16.27
C ASP A 28 6.29 -10.30 -16.93
N CYS A 29 6.75 -9.09 -16.53
CA CYS A 29 7.95 -8.44 -17.08
C CYS A 29 9.15 -8.50 -16.13
N ALA A 30 8.94 -8.72 -14.83
CA ALA A 30 9.96 -8.65 -13.79
C ALA A 30 9.92 -9.87 -12.88
N ASP A 31 11.06 -10.54 -12.72
CA ASP A 31 11.16 -11.74 -11.85
C ASP A 31 11.43 -11.33 -10.38
N PHE A 32 12.01 -10.15 -10.14
CA PHE A 32 12.35 -9.62 -8.81
C PHE A 32 11.53 -8.36 -8.51
N LEU A 33 10.24 -8.54 -8.24
CA LEU A 33 9.29 -7.47 -8.00
C LEU A 33 8.87 -7.43 -6.51
N THR A 34 9.06 -6.28 -5.86
CA THR A 34 8.64 -6.05 -4.48
C THR A 34 7.73 -4.83 -4.42
N ALA A 35 6.56 -4.98 -3.81
CA ALA A 35 5.64 -3.89 -3.53
C ALA A 35 5.73 -3.49 -2.05
N ILE A 36 6.10 -2.25 -1.77
CA ILE A 36 6.09 -1.65 -0.43
C ILE A 36 4.82 -0.84 -0.29
N VAL A 37 3.95 -1.27 0.62
CA VAL A 37 2.57 -0.80 0.73
C VAL A 37 2.39 0.05 1.99
N THR A 38 1.63 1.14 1.86
CA THR A 38 1.24 1.98 3.00
C THR A 38 0.44 1.19 4.04
N VAL A 39 0.58 1.59 5.31
CA VAL A 39 -0.11 0.96 6.46
C VAL A 39 -1.10 1.93 7.14
N SER A 40 -1.42 3.05 6.50
CA SER A 40 -2.26 4.10 7.09
C SER A 40 -3.76 3.96 6.83
N ASP A 41 -4.20 2.97 6.01
CA ASP A 41 -5.62 2.75 5.69
C ASP A 41 -6.44 2.48 6.97
N ASP A 42 -7.47 3.27 7.19
CA ASP A 42 -8.42 3.13 8.30
C ASP A 42 -9.88 3.06 7.80
N GLY A 43 -10.07 2.84 6.51
CA GLY A 43 -11.37 2.79 5.88
C GLY A 43 -12.00 1.39 5.87
N GLY A 44 -13.32 1.35 5.81
CA GLY A 44 -14.11 0.14 5.54
C GLY A 44 -13.69 -1.10 6.34
N SER A 45 -13.51 -2.22 5.64
CA SER A 45 -13.10 -3.50 6.25
C SER A 45 -11.73 -3.44 6.93
N SER A 46 -10.76 -2.72 6.33
CA SER A 46 -9.42 -2.58 6.89
C SER A 46 -9.44 -1.88 8.23
N GLY A 47 -10.15 -0.76 8.33
CA GLY A 47 -10.25 0.01 9.56
C GLY A 47 -10.97 -0.75 10.68
N ILE A 48 -11.98 -1.56 10.36
CA ILE A 48 -12.67 -2.40 11.35
C ILE A 48 -11.70 -3.45 11.89
N LEU A 49 -11.04 -4.20 11.02
CA LEU A 49 -10.11 -5.26 11.42
C LEU A 49 -8.91 -4.71 12.22
N ARG A 50 -8.37 -3.57 11.80
CA ARG A 50 -7.32 -2.85 12.52
C ARG A 50 -7.77 -2.53 13.96
N LYS A 51 -8.97 -1.97 14.11
CA LYS A 51 -9.51 -1.56 15.41
C LYS A 51 -9.87 -2.74 16.31
N GLU A 52 -10.45 -3.81 15.76
CA GLU A 52 -10.97 -4.94 16.53
C GLU A 52 -9.88 -5.98 16.84
N LEU A 53 -8.96 -6.22 15.91
CA LEU A 53 -7.94 -7.27 16.00
C LEU A 53 -6.53 -6.73 16.24
N GLY A 54 -6.30 -5.41 16.13
CA GLY A 54 -4.96 -4.82 16.26
C GLY A 54 -3.99 -5.18 15.13
N VAL A 55 -4.51 -5.67 14.00
CA VAL A 55 -3.70 -6.01 12.82
C VAL A 55 -3.47 -4.80 11.93
N LEU A 56 -2.40 -4.80 11.16
CA LEU A 56 -2.22 -3.80 10.10
C LEU A 56 -3.37 -3.88 9.07
N PRO A 57 -3.77 -2.75 8.44
CA PRO A 57 -4.92 -2.70 7.55
C PRO A 57 -4.69 -3.55 6.30
N PRO A 58 -5.42 -4.66 6.10
CA PRO A 58 -5.09 -5.64 5.06
C PRO A 58 -5.53 -5.25 3.64
N GLY A 59 -6.33 -4.18 3.46
CA GLY A 59 -7.01 -3.86 2.21
C GLY A 59 -6.07 -3.64 1.03
N ASP A 60 -5.10 -2.76 1.16
CA ASP A 60 -4.14 -2.45 0.11
C ASP A 60 -3.20 -3.63 -0.16
N PHE A 61 -2.80 -4.36 0.89
CA PHE A 61 -2.02 -5.59 0.76
C PHE A 61 -2.77 -6.64 -0.03
N ARG A 62 -4.06 -6.85 0.29
CA ARG A 62 -4.95 -7.75 -0.46
C ARG A 62 -4.99 -7.38 -1.95
N ASN A 63 -5.16 -6.09 -2.27
CA ASN A 63 -5.19 -5.61 -3.64
C ASN A 63 -3.88 -5.90 -4.38
N CYS A 64 -2.73 -5.69 -3.73
CA CYS A 64 -1.41 -5.95 -4.29
C CYS A 64 -1.17 -7.46 -4.49
N VAL A 65 -1.51 -8.30 -3.50
CA VAL A 65 -1.40 -9.76 -3.63
C VAL A 65 -2.28 -10.29 -4.76
N ALA A 66 -3.55 -9.85 -4.84
CA ALA A 66 -4.45 -10.23 -5.92
C ALA A 66 -3.95 -9.77 -7.31
N ALA A 67 -3.29 -8.61 -7.38
CA ALA A 67 -2.70 -8.10 -8.63
C ALA A 67 -1.50 -8.95 -9.09
N LEU A 68 -0.69 -9.43 -8.16
CA LEU A 68 0.48 -10.27 -8.43
C LEU A 68 0.10 -11.75 -8.65
N SER A 69 -1.10 -12.15 -8.27
CA SER A 69 -1.56 -13.54 -8.43
C SER A 69 -1.71 -13.90 -9.90
N ASP A 70 -1.31 -15.14 -10.22
CA ASP A 70 -1.50 -15.75 -11.54
C ASP A 70 -2.75 -16.65 -11.60
N SER A 71 -3.40 -16.85 -10.45
CA SER A 71 -4.53 -17.77 -10.41
C SER A 71 -5.74 -17.16 -11.09
N GLU A 72 -6.18 -17.73 -12.20
CA GLU A 72 -7.49 -17.53 -12.81
C GLU A 72 -8.60 -18.29 -12.03
N SER A 73 -8.26 -18.80 -10.87
CA SER A 73 -9.04 -19.78 -10.14
C SER A 73 -10.08 -19.12 -9.24
N ILE A 74 -11.05 -19.93 -8.85
CA ILE A 74 -12.02 -19.69 -7.79
C ILE A 74 -11.37 -19.13 -6.51
N ILE A 75 -10.09 -19.43 -6.26
CA ILE A 75 -9.32 -18.90 -5.13
C ILE A 75 -9.18 -17.38 -5.21
N LYS A 76 -8.93 -16.82 -6.41
CA LYS A 76 -8.87 -15.37 -6.60
C LYS A 76 -10.25 -14.73 -6.40
N GLU A 77 -11.30 -15.35 -6.92
CA GLU A 77 -12.68 -14.87 -6.70
C GLU A 77 -13.03 -14.89 -5.22
N LEU A 78 -12.67 -15.94 -4.49
CA LEU A 78 -12.83 -16.04 -3.04
C LEU A 78 -12.05 -14.93 -2.30
N PHE A 79 -10.82 -14.67 -2.70
CA PHE A 79 -9.99 -13.64 -2.08
C PHE A 79 -10.53 -12.23 -2.31
N ASP A 80 -11.14 -11.99 -3.47
CA ASP A 80 -11.78 -10.72 -3.82
C ASP A 80 -13.24 -10.64 -3.33
N TYR A 81 -13.83 -11.76 -2.89
CA TYR A 81 -15.22 -11.82 -2.45
C TYR A 81 -15.48 -10.85 -1.30
N ARG A 82 -16.56 -10.10 -1.41
CA ARG A 82 -17.02 -9.18 -0.37
C ARG A 82 -18.42 -9.56 0.08
N PHE A 83 -18.57 -9.69 1.39
CA PHE A 83 -19.87 -9.99 1.99
C PHE A 83 -20.82 -8.80 1.82
N ASP A 84 -21.97 -9.02 1.22
CA ASP A 84 -23.03 -8.03 1.01
C ASP A 84 -24.13 -8.11 2.07
N GLN A 85 -24.18 -9.22 2.84
CA GLN A 85 -25.17 -9.52 3.85
C GLN A 85 -24.56 -9.84 5.21
N GLY A 86 -25.44 -9.90 6.25
CA GLY A 86 -25.03 -10.19 7.62
C GLY A 86 -24.66 -8.94 8.42
N LYS A 87 -24.95 -8.98 9.74
CA LYS A 87 -24.73 -7.81 10.62
C LYS A 87 -23.24 -7.49 10.81
N SER A 88 -22.43 -8.53 10.99
CA SER A 88 -20.99 -8.37 11.32
C SER A 88 -20.09 -8.53 10.09
N LEU A 89 -20.47 -9.36 9.10
CA LEU A 89 -19.61 -9.62 7.94
C LEU A 89 -19.80 -8.63 6.80
N LYS A 90 -20.96 -7.94 6.75
CA LYS A 90 -21.27 -7.02 5.65
C LYS A 90 -20.17 -5.98 5.46
N GLY A 91 -19.66 -5.89 4.23
CA GLY A 91 -18.59 -4.96 3.86
C GLY A 91 -17.17 -5.53 4.02
N HIS A 92 -16.99 -6.63 4.77
CA HIS A 92 -15.69 -7.31 4.81
C HIS A 92 -15.40 -8.05 3.52
N SER A 93 -14.14 -8.03 3.06
CA SER A 93 -13.68 -8.96 2.03
C SER A 93 -13.11 -10.22 2.67
N LEU A 94 -13.33 -11.37 2.03
CA LEU A 94 -12.78 -12.63 2.51
C LEU A 94 -11.25 -12.59 2.54
N GLY A 95 -10.62 -11.97 1.55
CA GLY A 95 -9.15 -11.83 1.52
C GLY A 95 -8.60 -10.98 2.68
N ASN A 96 -9.32 -9.93 3.12
CA ASN A 96 -8.91 -9.19 4.31
C ASN A 96 -8.98 -10.07 5.57
N LEU A 97 -10.05 -10.85 5.71
CA LEU A 97 -10.20 -11.80 6.81
C LEU A 97 -9.14 -12.90 6.76
N LEU A 98 -8.81 -13.39 5.56
CA LEU A 98 -7.76 -14.39 5.37
C LEU A 98 -6.39 -13.86 5.80
N ILE A 99 -6.00 -12.65 5.36
CA ILE A 99 -4.73 -12.05 5.76
C ILE A 99 -4.67 -11.85 7.28
N ALA A 100 -5.76 -11.38 7.89
CA ALA A 100 -5.82 -11.21 9.36
C ALA A 100 -5.66 -12.56 10.08
N ALA A 101 -6.39 -13.60 9.65
CA ALA A 101 -6.29 -14.94 10.23
C ALA A 101 -4.90 -15.55 10.03
N MET A 102 -4.30 -15.40 8.83
CA MET A 102 -2.95 -15.88 8.56
C MET A 102 -1.90 -15.15 9.39
N SER A 103 -2.10 -13.87 9.67
CA SER A 103 -1.21 -13.08 10.54
C SER A 103 -1.26 -13.58 11.99
N ASP A 104 -2.44 -13.94 12.47
CA ASP A 104 -2.62 -14.54 13.80
C ASP A 104 -1.97 -15.93 13.89
N ILE A 105 -2.22 -16.81 12.93
CA ILE A 105 -1.63 -18.16 12.86
C ILE A 105 -0.10 -18.08 12.79
N ALA A 106 0.45 -17.17 11.99
CA ALA A 106 1.89 -17.01 11.81
C ALA A 106 2.58 -16.25 12.94
N GLY A 107 1.81 -15.59 13.81
CA GLY A 107 2.32 -14.79 14.92
C GLY A 107 2.87 -13.41 14.53
N ASN A 108 2.85 -13.07 13.24
CA ASN A 108 3.21 -11.73 12.75
C ASN A 108 2.58 -11.44 11.37
N PHE A 109 2.45 -10.15 11.05
CA PHE A 109 1.76 -9.70 9.84
C PHE A 109 2.52 -10.04 8.55
N GLU A 110 3.84 -9.89 8.53
CA GLU A 110 4.64 -10.11 7.30
C GLU A 110 4.59 -11.57 6.87
N GLU A 111 4.74 -12.50 7.82
CA GLU A 111 4.66 -13.94 7.53
C GLU A 111 3.23 -14.33 7.11
N GLY A 112 2.20 -13.81 7.78
CA GLY A 112 0.82 -14.05 7.40
C GLY A 112 0.51 -13.55 5.98
N LEU A 113 1.02 -12.38 5.62
CA LEU A 113 0.91 -11.82 4.29
C LEU A 113 1.65 -12.67 3.25
N TYR A 114 2.87 -13.11 3.56
CA TYR A 114 3.66 -13.99 2.70
C TYR A 114 2.94 -15.31 2.44
N GLN A 115 2.41 -15.98 3.47
CA GLN A 115 1.66 -17.23 3.31
C GLN A 115 0.38 -17.01 2.49
N SER A 116 -0.32 -15.89 2.69
CA SER A 116 -1.49 -15.51 1.88
C SER A 116 -1.12 -15.34 0.40
N ALA A 117 -0.01 -14.65 0.12
CA ALA A 117 0.51 -14.46 -1.23
C ALA A 117 0.89 -15.79 -1.89
N LYS A 118 1.49 -16.70 -1.12
CA LYS A 118 1.86 -18.05 -1.58
C LYS A 118 0.64 -18.88 -1.97
N ILE A 119 -0.44 -18.84 -1.18
CA ILE A 119 -1.70 -19.56 -1.48
C ILE A 119 -2.28 -19.08 -2.83
N LEU A 120 -2.14 -17.79 -3.14
CA LEU A 120 -2.61 -17.20 -4.39
C LEU A 120 -1.63 -17.35 -5.55
N GLY A 121 -0.47 -17.95 -5.36
CA GLY A 121 0.55 -18.04 -6.40
C GLY A 121 1.02 -16.66 -6.88
N ALA A 122 1.18 -15.71 -5.98
CA ALA A 122 1.60 -14.35 -6.33
C ALA A 122 3.05 -14.33 -6.85
N LYS A 123 3.26 -13.66 -7.97
CA LYS A 123 4.58 -13.40 -8.56
C LYS A 123 5.15 -12.10 -7.98
N GLY A 124 6.06 -12.22 -7.02
CA GLY A 124 6.66 -11.08 -6.34
C GLY A 124 6.33 -11.06 -4.85
N THR A 125 6.83 -10.04 -4.18
CA THR A 125 6.73 -9.88 -2.72
C THR A 125 5.95 -8.63 -2.38
N VAL A 126 5.08 -8.71 -1.37
CA VAL A 126 4.34 -7.57 -0.83
C VAL A 126 4.79 -7.35 0.61
N LEU A 127 5.25 -6.13 0.92
CA LEU A 127 5.83 -5.78 2.22
C LEU A 127 5.13 -4.54 2.79
N PRO A 128 4.96 -4.44 4.11
CA PRO A 128 4.49 -3.22 4.75
C PRO A 128 5.60 -2.16 4.75
N SER A 129 5.21 -0.89 4.62
CA SER A 129 6.13 0.23 4.79
C SER A 129 6.63 0.35 6.23
N SER A 130 5.82 -0.05 7.18
CA SER A 130 6.09 -0.07 8.62
C SER A 130 5.30 -1.19 9.28
N LEU A 131 5.75 -1.65 10.46
CA LEU A 131 4.97 -2.53 11.33
C LEU A 131 4.30 -1.76 12.47
N ASP A 132 4.56 -0.46 12.58
CA ASP A 132 3.92 0.40 13.57
C ASP A 132 2.48 0.73 13.16
N ASP A 133 1.64 0.98 14.16
CA ASP A 133 0.24 1.40 13.97
C ASP A 133 0.20 2.89 13.57
N ILE A 134 0.35 3.17 12.29
CA ILE A 134 0.44 4.52 11.74
C ILE A 134 -0.95 5.10 11.45
N VAL A 135 -1.23 6.27 12.02
CA VAL A 135 -2.39 7.10 11.69
C VAL A 135 -1.96 8.29 10.83
N LEU A 136 -2.57 8.45 9.66
CA LEU A 136 -2.34 9.61 8.79
C LEU A 136 -3.13 10.81 9.32
N GLN A 137 -2.45 11.97 9.37
CA GLN A 137 -3.03 13.24 9.77
C GLN A 137 -2.82 14.27 8.66
N ALA A 138 -3.86 15.00 8.27
CA ALA A 138 -3.77 16.10 7.35
C ALA A 138 -4.06 17.43 8.05
N LYS A 139 -3.23 18.45 7.80
CA LYS A 139 -3.50 19.83 8.15
C LYS A 139 -4.04 20.55 6.92
N LEU A 140 -5.20 21.17 7.05
CA LEU A 140 -5.80 21.94 5.97
C LEU A 140 -5.30 23.39 6.00
N THR A 141 -5.53 24.13 4.92
CA THR A 141 -5.09 25.54 4.78
C THR A 141 -5.79 26.49 5.73
N ASP A 142 -6.96 26.12 6.26
CA ASP A 142 -7.68 26.86 7.30
C ASP A 142 -7.15 26.58 8.72
N GLY A 143 -6.13 25.72 8.85
CA GLY A 143 -5.53 25.31 10.11
C GLY A 143 -6.20 24.11 10.78
N SER A 144 -7.33 23.61 10.28
CA SER A 144 -7.99 22.45 10.85
C SER A 144 -7.18 21.17 10.63
N LEU A 145 -7.31 20.21 11.57
CA LEU A 145 -6.66 18.90 11.51
C LEU A 145 -7.69 17.81 11.20
N VAL A 146 -7.31 16.90 10.31
CA VAL A 146 -8.09 15.72 9.97
C VAL A 146 -7.26 14.50 10.35
N ASN A 147 -7.78 13.65 11.22
CA ASN A 147 -7.14 12.40 11.63
C ASN A 147 -7.82 11.24 10.93
N GLY A 148 -7.03 10.40 10.30
CA GLY A 148 -7.48 9.22 9.58
C GLY A 148 -7.50 9.43 8.06
N GLU A 149 -6.95 8.45 7.38
CA GLU A 149 -6.78 8.43 5.91
C GLU A 149 -8.12 8.54 5.20
N SER A 150 -9.10 7.73 5.61
CA SER A 150 -10.43 7.67 5.00
C SER A 150 -11.24 8.97 5.12
N LEU A 151 -10.92 9.84 6.09
CA LEU A 151 -11.61 11.09 6.32
C LEU A 151 -11.05 12.26 5.51
N ILE A 152 -9.79 12.17 5.06
CA ILE A 152 -9.11 13.26 4.37
C ILE A 152 -9.85 13.66 3.08
N PRO A 153 -10.21 12.74 2.15
CA PRO A 153 -10.90 13.11 0.93
C PRO A 153 -12.34 13.63 1.16
N LEU A 154 -12.92 13.35 2.32
CA LEU A 154 -14.30 13.75 2.66
C LEU A 154 -14.37 15.18 3.22
N LYS A 155 -13.27 15.74 3.69
CA LYS A 155 -13.23 17.09 4.24
C LYS A 155 -13.16 18.12 3.12
N LYS A 156 -13.93 19.21 3.29
CA LYS A 156 -13.82 20.38 2.41
C LYS A 156 -12.60 21.21 2.85
N GLY A 157 -11.72 21.52 1.92
CA GLY A 157 -10.53 22.32 2.17
C GLY A 157 -9.33 21.79 1.39
N LYS A 158 -8.31 22.64 1.22
CA LYS A 158 -7.05 22.22 0.60
C LYS A 158 -6.12 21.67 1.67
N ILE A 159 -5.44 20.57 1.37
CA ILE A 159 -4.41 20.00 2.22
C ILE A 159 -3.19 20.91 2.18
N SER A 160 -2.73 21.34 3.34
CA SER A 160 -1.49 22.14 3.52
C SER A 160 -0.29 21.22 3.75
N SER A 161 -0.45 20.20 4.59
CA SER A 161 0.58 19.19 4.88
C SER A 161 -0.05 17.92 5.40
N VAL A 162 0.69 16.80 5.30
CA VAL A 162 0.34 15.54 5.93
C VAL A 162 1.45 15.07 6.85
N HIS A 163 1.08 14.36 7.89
CA HIS A 163 1.96 13.84 8.93
C HIS A 163 1.53 12.42 9.28
N ILE A 164 2.43 11.65 9.85
CA ILE A 164 2.13 10.33 10.42
C ILE A 164 2.23 10.39 11.94
N ASN A 165 1.39 9.64 12.61
CA ASN A 165 1.44 9.46 14.06
C ASN A 165 1.54 7.96 14.37
N PRO A 166 2.58 7.50 15.07
CA PRO A 166 3.68 8.31 15.64
C PRO A 166 4.70 8.79 14.58
N GLU A 167 5.23 10.01 14.75
CA GLU A 167 6.29 10.53 13.87
C GLU A 167 7.60 9.73 13.96
N SER A 168 7.77 8.96 15.03
CA SER A 168 8.90 8.06 15.28
C SER A 168 8.74 6.68 14.63
N ALA A 169 7.67 6.46 13.86
CA ALA A 169 7.40 5.19 13.20
C ALA A 169 8.62 4.69 12.42
N LYS A 170 8.93 3.40 12.56
CA LYS A 170 10.07 2.75 11.95
C LYS A 170 9.71 2.08 10.64
N GLY A 171 10.61 2.15 9.67
CA GLY A 171 10.49 1.36 8.45
C GLY A 171 10.60 -0.13 8.75
N ALA A 172 9.74 -0.93 8.12
CA ALA A 172 9.86 -2.38 8.19
C ALA A 172 11.24 -2.83 7.67
N VAL A 173 11.92 -3.69 8.41
CA VAL A 173 13.28 -4.14 8.08
C VAL A 173 13.33 -4.81 6.71
N SER A 174 12.31 -5.56 6.37
CA SER A 174 12.13 -6.20 5.07
C SER A 174 12.05 -5.18 3.92
N ALA A 175 11.25 -4.10 4.10
CA ALA A 175 11.11 -3.03 3.14
C ALA A 175 12.43 -2.24 2.97
N ILE A 176 13.13 -1.93 4.06
CA ILE A 176 14.45 -1.30 4.03
C ILE A 176 15.45 -2.17 3.25
N ASN A 177 15.47 -3.47 3.51
CA ASN A 177 16.37 -4.40 2.82
C ASN A 177 16.04 -4.54 1.33
N ALA A 178 14.76 -4.53 0.97
CA ALA A 178 14.34 -4.54 -0.42
C ALA A 178 14.78 -3.27 -1.16
N LEU A 179 14.59 -2.09 -0.55
CA LEU A 179 15.03 -0.80 -1.12
C LEU A 179 16.54 -0.72 -1.29
N LYS A 180 17.34 -1.26 -0.36
CA LYS A 180 18.81 -1.31 -0.48
C LYS A 180 19.28 -2.16 -1.65
N LYS A 181 18.51 -3.18 -2.04
CA LYS A 181 18.81 -4.08 -3.17
C LYS A 181 18.20 -3.60 -4.49
N ALA A 182 17.31 -2.63 -4.43
CA ALA A 182 16.61 -2.15 -5.62
C ALA A 182 17.57 -1.49 -6.61
N GLU A 183 17.34 -1.78 -7.89
CA GLU A 183 17.99 -1.11 -9.03
C GLU A 183 17.01 -0.14 -9.70
N LEU A 184 15.71 -0.36 -9.49
CA LEU A 184 14.63 0.51 -9.92
C LEU A 184 13.62 0.69 -8.77
N ILE A 185 13.37 1.95 -8.40
CA ILE A 185 12.34 2.32 -7.43
C ILE A 185 11.25 3.10 -8.18
N ILE A 186 10.03 2.58 -8.14
CA ILE A 186 8.86 3.22 -8.75
C ILE A 186 7.95 3.72 -7.64
N ILE A 187 7.71 5.03 -7.62
CA ILE A 187 6.83 5.69 -6.65
C ILE A 187 5.50 5.99 -7.35
N GLY A 188 4.41 5.46 -6.81
CA GLY A 188 3.08 5.59 -7.42
C GLY A 188 2.84 4.54 -8.53
N PRO A 189 1.71 4.68 -9.30
CA PRO A 189 0.65 5.68 -9.13
C PRO A 189 -0.21 5.43 -7.89
N GLY A 190 -0.97 6.42 -7.47
CA GLY A 190 -1.88 6.35 -6.33
C GLY A 190 -2.29 7.72 -5.82
N SER A 191 -3.17 7.75 -4.83
CA SER A 191 -3.54 8.98 -4.14
C SER A 191 -2.33 9.64 -3.51
N LEU A 192 -2.04 10.90 -3.90
CA LEU A 192 -0.81 11.57 -3.51
C LEU A 192 -0.65 11.62 -1.98
N TYR A 193 -1.66 12.13 -1.29
CA TYR A 193 -1.59 12.37 0.14
C TYR A 193 -1.90 11.13 0.99
N THR A 194 -2.70 10.20 0.48
CA THR A 194 -3.17 9.06 1.27
C THR A 194 -2.45 7.75 0.96
N SER A 195 -1.85 7.61 -0.23
CA SER A 195 -1.16 6.36 -0.61
C SER A 195 0.33 6.53 -0.88
N ILE A 196 0.76 7.68 -1.43
CA ILE A 196 2.15 7.89 -1.89
C ILE A 196 3.01 8.54 -0.81
N ILE A 197 2.55 9.64 -0.23
CA ILE A 197 3.32 10.40 0.77
C ILE A 197 3.49 9.62 2.09
N PRO A 198 2.48 8.89 2.64
CA PRO A 198 2.62 8.26 3.95
C PRO A 198 3.84 7.33 4.10
N PRO A 199 4.14 6.39 3.20
CA PRO A 199 5.37 5.59 3.30
C PRO A 199 6.64 6.43 3.19
N LEU A 200 6.62 7.58 2.48
CA LEU A 200 7.76 8.48 2.35
C LEU A 200 7.97 9.35 3.60
N LEU A 201 6.99 9.47 4.49
CA LEU A 201 7.12 10.13 5.79
C LEU A 201 7.82 9.24 6.82
N VAL A 202 7.92 7.94 6.59
CA VAL A 202 8.70 7.03 7.43
C VAL A 202 10.19 7.31 7.21
N LYS A 203 10.87 7.88 8.22
CA LYS A 203 12.23 8.42 8.10
C LYS A 203 13.25 7.39 7.59
N ASP A 204 13.15 6.16 8.06
CA ASP A 204 14.08 5.09 7.65
C ASP A 204 13.96 4.78 6.15
N LEU A 205 12.71 4.76 5.61
CA LEU A 205 12.48 4.48 4.20
C LEU A 205 12.96 5.61 3.30
N ILE A 206 12.59 6.85 3.60
CA ILE A 206 12.99 8.00 2.77
C ILE A 206 14.51 8.20 2.75
N ASN A 207 15.19 7.91 3.86
CA ASN A 207 16.65 7.98 3.91
C ASN A 207 17.28 6.93 2.98
N VAL A 208 16.84 5.67 3.05
CA VAL A 208 17.33 4.61 2.15
C VAL A 208 17.03 4.94 0.68
N ILE A 209 15.86 5.48 0.37
CA ILE A 209 15.50 5.89 -1.00
C ILE A 209 16.45 7.00 -1.49
N LYS A 210 16.75 8.00 -0.65
CA LYS A 210 17.66 9.11 -1.01
C LYS A 210 19.07 8.63 -1.25
N GLU A 211 19.59 7.73 -0.41
CA GLU A 211 20.94 7.19 -0.47
C GLU A 211 21.11 6.13 -1.58
N SER A 212 20.02 5.52 -2.04
CA SER A 212 20.05 4.49 -3.07
C SER A 212 20.54 5.03 -4.42
N SER A 213 21.41 4.27 -5.10
CA SER A 213 21.82 4.49 -6.49
C SER A 213 20.78 4.03 -7.53
N ALA A 214 19.68 3.40 -7.10
CA ALA A 214 18.62 2.94 -7.97
C ALA A 214 18.06 4.09 -8.83
N LEU A 215 17.66 3.78 -10.07
CA LEU A 215 16.85 4.68 -10.86
C LEU A 215 15.51 4.91 -10.14
N LYS A 216 15.11 6.16 -9.97
CA LYS A 216 13.87 6.53 -9.31
C LYS A 216 12.88 7.09 -10.33
N ILE A 217 11.70 6.50 -10.42
CA ILE A 217 10.62 6.92 -11.31
C ILE A 217 9.40 7.27 -10.47
N TYR A 218 8.86 8.47 -10.67
CA TYR A 218 7.55 8.83 -10.15
C TYR A 218 6.50 8.70 -11.25
N ILE A 219 5.42 7.97 -10.95
CA ILE A 219 4.27 7.84 -11.85
C ILE A 219 3.14 8.70 -11.31
N CYS A 220 2.94 9.85 -11.95
CA CYS A 220 1.85 10.76 -11.64
C CYS A 220 0.51 10.18 -12.08
N ASN A 221 -0.54 10.47 -11.31
CA ASN A 221 -1.91 10.14 -11.72
C ASN A 221 -2.29 10.88 -13.02
N VAL A 222 -3.06 10.22 -13.88
CA VAL A 222 -3.52 10.80 -15.15
C VAL A 222 -4.64 11.83 -14.98
N ALA A 223 -5.23 11.90 -13.79
CA ALA A 223 -6.28 12.84 -13.42
C ALA A 223 -6.12 13.30 -11.98
N THR A 224 -6.59 14.51 -11.68
CA THR A 224 -6.67 15.02 -10.30
C THR A 224 -7.69 14.24 -9.50
N GLN A 225 -7.47 14.15 -8.20
CA GLN A 225 -8.33 13.43 -7.27
C GLN A 225 -9.07 14.43 -6.39
N LYS A 226 -10.41 14.34 -6.45
CA LYS A 226 -11.29 15.23 -5.67
C LYS A 226 -11.03 15.07 -4.17
N GLY A 227 -10.85 16.22 -3.50
CA GLY A 227 -10.57 16.28 -2.06
C GLY A 227 -9.09 16.11 -1.70
N GLU A 228 -8.22 15.80 -2.67
CA GLU A 228 -6.78 15.71 -2.46
C GLU A 228 -6.00 16.65 -3.39
N THR A 229 -6.12 16.45 -4.70
CA THR A 229 -5.28 17.15 -5.69
C THR A 229 -6.11 17.98 -6.68
N ASP A 230 -7.25 18.50 -6.26
CA ASP A 230 -8.10 19.36 -7.07
C ASP A 230 -7.30 20.54 -7.67
N GLY A 231 -7.29 20.61 -9.01
CA GLY A 231 -6.61 21.67 -9.74
C GLY A 231 -5.07 21.57 -9.79
N TYR A 232 -4.49 20.45 -9.36
CA TYR A 232 -3.04 20.22 -9.49
C TYR A 232 -2.67 19.97 -10.96
N SER A 233 -1.56 20.58 -11.37
CA SER A 233 -0.82 20.16 -12.56
C SER A 233 0.16 19.03 -12.18
N VAL A 234 0.75 18.38 -13.19
CA VAL A 234 1.84 17.39 -12.96
C VAL A 234 2.99 17.99 -12.13
N TYR A 235 3.26 19.28 -12.31
CA TYR A 235 4.31 19.99 -11.55
C TYR A 235 4.01 20.07 -10.04
N TYR A 236 2.74 20.13 -9.65
CA TYR A 236 2.33 20.21 -8.24
C TYR A 236 2.10 18.84 -7.59
N HIS A 237 2.14 17.76 -8.37
CA HIS A 237 2.19 16.39 -7.87
C HIS A 237 3.61 16.01 -7.52
#